data_0f1557986f9d02de638f066f986b529f
#
_entry.id   0f1557986f9d02de638f066f986b529f
#
_cell.length_a   1.000
_cell.length_b   1.000
_cell.length_c   1.000
_cell.angle_alpha   90.00
_cell.angle_beta   90.00
_cell.angle_gamma   90.00
#
_symmetry.space_group_name_H-M   'P 1'
#
loop_
_entity.id
_entity.type
_entity.pdbx_description
1 polymer ?
#
loop_
_entity_poly.entity_id
_entity_poly.type
_entity_poly.pdbx_seq_one_letter_code
_entity_poly.pdbx_strand_id
1 'polypeptide(L)'
;DIICFQETKAEEHQVNVPNKLAEQYPYRYWRSTQGITQRKGLSGTAIWSKLKPIKDIDPPAIDAEGRVTTLEFPNWNLVTVYTPNSQGPTSERHIYRVGVWDEHFRDYVKNLEENKPTIICGDFNVGKEDIDVYKPDEWRNKCAGFLDDERENFNLLLDEGWIDTFRLFNLNKPNCYTYWDQKLPYLRKTNRGWRIDYFLVPSKLETKIVNSKIHPEIMGSDHCPISLEIRKRKFNVIKSTQ
;
A
#
# COMPACT_ATOMS: atom_id res chain seq x y z
N ASP A 1 11.61 10.82 -2.21
CA ASP A 1 12.24 10.74 -0.89
C ASP A 1 12.16 9.32 -0.32
N ILE A 2 11.05 8.60 -0.51
CA ILE A 2 10.82 7.24 -0.02
C ILE A 2 10.20 6.42 -1.13
N ILE A 3 10.61 5.16 -1.27
CA ILE A 3 10.04 4.17 -2.19
C ILE A 3 9.57 2.99 -1.36
N CYS A 4 8.34 2.54 -1.61
CA CYS A 4 7.75 1.35 -1.02
C CYS A 4 7.56 0.29 -2.09
N PHE A 5 7.94 -0.94 -1.78
CA PHE A 5 7.82 -2.08 -2.67
C PHE A 5 6.92 -3.14 -2.05
N GLN A 6 6.09 -3.74 -2.87
CA GLN A 6 5.28 -4.91 -2.56
C GLN A 6 5.69 -6.05 -3.49
N GLU A 7 5.39 -7.28 -3.12
CA GLU A 7 5.77 -8.48 -3.87
C GLU A 7 7.27 -8.57 -4.20
N THR A 8 8.13 -8.25 -3.22
CA THR A 8 9.59 -8.34 -3.46
C THR A 8 10.05 -9.76 -3.77
N LYS A 9 9.33 -10.77 -3.29
CA LYS A 9 9.56 -12.20 -3.53
C LYS A 9 11.00 -12.65 -3.29
N ALA A 10 11.75 -11.85 -2.53
CA ALA A 10 13.17 -12.03 -2.26
C ALA A 10 13.51 -11.57 -0.85
N GLU A 11 14.59 -12.09 -0.31
CA GLU A 11 15.24 -11.55 0.88
C GLU A 11 16.24 -10.45 0.47
N GLU A 12 16.55 -9.52 1.37
CA GLU A 12 17.41 -8.37 1.07
C GLU A 12 18.75 -8.80 0.44
N HIS A 13 19.39 -9.84 0.99
CA HIS A 13 20.69 -10.33 0.51
C HIS A 13 20.67 -10.93 -0.90
N GLN A 14 19.49 -11.26 -1.43
CA GLN A 14 19.29 -11.79 -2.79
C GLN A 14 19.19 -10.68 -3.83
N VAL A 15 19.06 -9.42 -3.40
CA VAL A 15 18.84 -8.27 -4.29
C VAL A 15 20.12 -7.48 -4.44
N ASN A 16 20.67 -7.46 -5.65
CA ASN A 16 21.80 -6.59 -5.97
C ASN A 16 21.31 -5.16 -6.25
N VAL A 17 21.44 -4.29 -5.24
CA VAL A 17 21.08 -2.88 -5.39
C VAL A 17 22.21 -2.12 -6.06
N PRO A 18 22.01 -1.47 -7.22
CA PRO A 18 23.06 -0.66 -7.86
C PRO A 18 23.59 0.42 -6.91
N ASN A 19 24.92 0.61 -6.87
CA ASN A 19 25.58 1.54 -5.93
C ASN A 19 24.94 2.92 -5.91
N LYS A 20 24.63 3.48 -7.07
CA LYS A 20 23.97 4.79 -7.18
C LYS A 20 22.62 4.85 -6.46
N LEU A 21 21.83 3.78 -6.50
CA LEU A 21 20.56 3.71 -5.75
C LEU A 21 20.81 3.47 -4.27
N ALA A 22 21.81 2.66 -3.92
CA ALA A 22 22.18 2.40 -2.55
C ALA A 22 22.63 3.69 -1.83
N GLU A 23 23.38 4.54 -2.51
CA GLU A 23 23.79 5.86 -2.03
C GLU A 23 22.60 6.83 -1.89
N GLN A 24 21.69 6.82 -2.85
CA GLN A 24 20.50 7.69 -2.81
C GLN A 24 19.51 7.29 -1.71
N TYR A 25 19.38 6.00 -1.43
CA TYR A 25 18.48 5.43 -0.44
C TYR A 25 19.26 4.63 0.59
N PRO A 26 19.97 5.31 1.50
CA PRO A 26 20.87 4.66 2.45
C PRO A 26 20.13 3.85 3.52
N TYR A 27 18.85 4.14 3.76
CA TYR A 27 18.02 3.47 4.75
C TYR A 27 17.07 2.52 4.05
N ARG A 28 17.33 1.20 4.11
CA ARG A 28 16.54 0.15 3.48
C ARG A 28 16.08 -0.84 4.51
N TYR A 29 14.80 -1.15 4.49
CA TYR A 29 14.14 -2.06 5.41
C TYR A 29 13.35 -3.08 4.59
N TRP A 30 13.43 -4.32 5.00
CA TRP A 30 12.92 -5.43 4.24
C TRP A 30 12.16 -6.41 5.14
N ARG A 31 11.01 -6.89 4.67
CA ARG A 31 10.29 -8.00 5.26
C ARG A 31 10.09 -9.07 4.19
N SER A 32 10.35 -10.30 4.57
CA SER A 32 10.13 -11.46 3.71
C SER A 32 9.49 -12.57 4.53
N THR A 33 8.95 -13.56 3.84
CA THR A 33 8.38 -14.73 4.49
C THR A 33 9.42 -15.42 5.36
N GLN A 34 9.08 -15.76 6.62
CA GLN A 34 10.02 -16.29 7.62
C GLN A 34 10.44 -17.76 7.35
N GLY A 35 9.96 -18.38 6.28
CA GLY A 35 10.40 -19.68 5.81
C GLY A 35 9.98 -20.89 6.63
N ILE A 36 9.37 -20.69 7.79
CA ILE A 36 9.02 -21.81 8.68
C ILE A 36 7.74 -22.51 8.25
N THR A 37 6.81 -21.80 7.66
CA THR A 37 5.46 -22.31 7.31
C THR A 37 5.05 -21.99 5.88
N GLN A 38 5.79 -21.16 5.17
CA GLN A 38 5.38 -20.59 3.89
C GLN A 38 6.40 -20.84 2.77
N ARG A 39 5.91 -20.87 1.55
CA ARG A 39 6.71 -21.04 0.34
C ARG A 39 7.74 -19.90 0.22
N LYS A 40 9.02 -20.21 0.09
CA LYS A 40 10.07 -19.23 -0.22
C LYS A 40 9.68 -18.41 -1.46
N GLY A 41 9.94 -17.09 -1.42
CA GLY A 41 9.59 -16.18 -2.50
C GLY A 41 8.11 -15.85 -2.60
N LEU A 42 7.33 -16.07 -1.52
CA LEU A 42 5.96 -15.59 -1.39
C LEU A 42 5.99 -14.17 -0.82
N SER A 43 5.15 -13.28 -1.37
CA SER A 43 4.97 -11.90 -0.86
C SER A 43 6.26 -11.08 -0.68
N GLY A 44 6.45 -10.47 0.47
CA GLY A 44 7.57 -9.59 0.79
C GLY A 44 7.28 -8.11 0.52
N THR A 45 7.73 -7.25 1.45
CA THR A 45 7.64 -5.78 1.32
C THR A 45 8.97 -5.13 1.67
N ALA A 46 9.22 -3.92 1.14
CA ALA A 46 10.40 -3.16 1.50
C ALA A 46 10.13 -1.65 1.45
N ILE A 47 10.87 -0.90 2.27
CA ILE A 47 10.90 0.57 2.24
C ILE A 47 12.34 1.03 2.07
N TRP A 48 12.60 1.82 1.03
CA TRP A 48 13.85 2.50 0.79
C TRP A 48 13.68 3.99 1.01
N SER A 49 14.48 4.57 1.90
CA SER A 49 14.31 5.96 2.32
C SER A 49 15.62 6.76 2.23
N LYS A 50 15.48 8.01 1.77
CA LYS A 50 16.50 9.05 1.92
C LYS A 50 16.51 9.64 3.32
N LEU A 51 15.38 9.56 4.00
CA LEU A 51 15.19 10.08 5.36
C LEU A 51 15.49 8.98 6.37
N LYS A 52 16.27 9.31 7.40
CA LYS A 52 16.55 8.37 8.50
C LYS A 52 15.30 8.18 9.35
N PRO A 53 14.74 6.97 9.46
CA PRO A 53 13.67 6.70 10.40
C PRO A 53 14.20 6.67 11.84
N ILE A 54 13.31 6.87 12.81
CA ILE A 54 13.61 6.72 14.24
C ILE A 54 13.65 5.24 14.59
N LYS A 55 12.69 4.47 14.06
CA LYS A 55 12.49 3.07 14.41
C LYS A 55 11.89 2.29 13.23
N ASP A 56 12.30 1.04 13.12
CA ASP A 56 11.61 -0.02 12.40
C ASP A 56 10.63 -0.68 13.38
N ILE A 57 9.33 -0.56 13.11
CA ILE A 57 8.28 -1.08 13.98
C ILE A 57 7.94 -2.51 13.56
N ASP A 58 7.76 -3.39 14.52
CA ASP A 58 7.37 -4.77 14.25
C ASP A 58 6.03 -4.84 13.52
N PRO A 59 5.89 -5.74 12.52
CA PRO A 59 4.65 -5.95 11.81
C PRO A 59 3.57 -6.53 12.72
N PRO A 60 2.30 -6.57 12.29
CA PRO A 60 1.27 -7.28 13.05
C PRO A 60 1.66 -8.73 13.29
N ALA A 61 1.35 -9.25 14.48
CA ALA A 61 1.76 -10.59 14.90
C ALA A 61 1.31 -11.73 13.97
N ILE A 62 0.27 -11.49 13.17
CA ILE A 62 -0.23 -12.45 12.17
C ILE A 62 0.59 -12.46 10.87
N ASP A 63 1.49 -11.48 10.67
CA ASP A 63 2.25 -11.35 9.43
C ASP A 63 3.47 -12.27 9.38
N ALA A 64 3.23 -13.56 9.14
CA ALA A 64 4.29 -14.52 8.89
C ALA A 64 4.83 -14.48 7.44
N GLU A 65 4.19 -13.71 6.57
CA GLU A 65 4.50 -13.67 5.13
C GLU A 65 5.32 -12.44 4.72
N GLY A 66 5.66 -11.52 5.65
CA GLY A 66 6.41 -10.30 5.34
C GLY A 66 5.63 -9.30 4.48
N ARG A 67 4.35 -9.15 4.76
CA ARG A 67 3.41 -8.32 4.02
C ARG A 67 3.35 -6.87 4.50
N VAL A 68 3.91 -6.59 5.67
CA VAL A 68 3.87 -5.27 6.28
C VAL A 68 5.28 -4.84 6.68
N THR A 69 5.71 -3.67 6.21
CA THR A 69 6.90 -2.97 6.71
C THR A 69 6.47 -1.61 7.23
N THR A 70 6.86 -1.28 8.46
CA THR A 70 6.48 -0.03 9.12
C THR A 70 7.69 0.72 9.62
N LEU A 71 7.81 1.98 9.24
CA LEU A 71 8.86 2.88 9.71
C LEU A 71 8.28 4.07 10.47
N GLU A 72 8.85 4.36 11.61
CA GLU A 72 8.56 5.56 12.39
C GLU A 72 9.50 6.69 11.99
N PHE A 73 8.93 7.83 11.63
CA PHE A 73 9.63 9.10 11.45
C PHE A 73 9.30 10.08 12.58
N PRO A 74 9.98 11.22 12.71
CA PRO A 74 9.78 12.15 13.84
C PRO A 74 8.31 12.57 14.07
N ASN A 75 7.54 12.75 13.01
CA ASN A 75 6.18 13.31 13.11
C ASN A 75 5.09 12.43 12.48
N TRP A 76 5.42 11.26 11.97
CA TRP A 76 4.49 10.37 11.27
C TRP A 76 5.07 8.96 11.14
N ASN A 77 4.21 7.98 10.93
CA ASN A 77 4.57 6.62 10.57
C ASN A 77 4.29 6.38 9.08
N LEU A 78 5.05 5.48 8.46
CA LEU A 78 4.80 4.95 7.14
C LEU A 78 4.63 3.44 7.21
N VAL A 79 3.50 2.97 6.73
CA VAL A 79 3.20 1.54 6.58
C VAL A 79 3.10 1.24 5.09
N THR A 80 3.89 0.27 4.62
CA THR A 80 3.62 -0.36 3.32
C THR A 80 3.02 -1.74 3.54
N VAL A 81 1.98 -2.04 2.77
CA VAL A 81 1.24 -3.30 2.88
C VAL A 81 1.09 -3.99 1.53
N TYR A 82 1.18 -5.31 1.55
CA TYR A 82 0.76 -6.20 0.47
C TYR A 82 -0.32 -7.13 1.01
N THR A 83 -1.55 -6.69 0.93
CA THR A 83 -2.69 -7.45 1.46
C THR A 83 -2.84 -8.79 0.75
N PRO A 84 -3.13 -9.90 1.46
CA PRO A 84 -3.32 -11.19 0.83
C PRO A 84 -4.38 -11.16 -0.28
N ASN A 85 -4.06 -11.67 -1.47
CA ASN A 85 -5.08 -11.96 -2.47
C ASN A 85 -5.97 -13.09 -1.98
N SER A 86 -7.28 -12.93 -2.01
CA SER A 86 -8.23 -13.90 -1.51
C SER A 86 -8.40 -15.14 -2.38
N GLN A 87 -7.92 -15.11 -3.63
CA GLN A 87 -8.00 -16.21 -4.61
C GLN A 87 -9.43 -16.57 -5.04
N GLY A 88 -10.42 -15.77 -4.65
CA GLY A 88 -11.83 -15.95 -5.01
C GLY A 88 -12.74 -16.34 -3.85
N PRO A 89 -14.05 -16.28 -4.04
CA PRO A 89 -15.05 -16.29 -2.96
C PRO A 89 -15.16 -17.61 -2.18
N THR A 90 -14.67 -18.71 -2.72
CA THR A 90 -14.76 -20.05 -2.08
C THR A 90 -13.42 -20.57 -1.55
N SER A 91 -12.39 -19.76 -1.57
CA SER A 91 -11.04 -20.14 -1.20
C SER A 91 -10.85 -20.03 0.34
N GLU A 92 -10.03 -20.91 0.90
CA GLU A 92 -9.58 -20.77 2.30
C GLU A 92 -8.81 -19.46 2.52
N ARG A 93 -8.14 -18.97 1.47
CA ARG A 93 -7.45 -17.71 1.50
C ARG A 93 -8.39 -16.52 1.64
N HIS A 94 -9.61 -16.62 1.09
CA HIS A 94 -10.65 -15.64 1.28
C HIS A 94 -11.11 -15.57 2.73
N ILE A 95 -11.39 -16.72 3.35
CA ILE A 95 -11.78 -16.79 4.77
C ILE A 95 -10.68 -16.16 5.65
N TYR A 96 -9.42 -16.49 5.39
CA TYR A 96 -8.29 -15.89 6.09
C TYR A 96 -8.22 -14.37 5.87
N ARG A 97 -8.37 -13.89 4.62
CA ARG A 97 -8.29 -12.49 4.25
C ARG A 97 -9.35 -11.67 5.00
N VAL A 98 -10.63 -12.03 4.85
CA VAL A 98 -11.74 -11.21 5.35
C VAL A 98 -12.00 -11.42 6.84
N GLY A 99 -11.79 -12.62 7.36
CA GLY A 99 -12.10 -12.98 8.75
C GLY A 99 -10.93 -12.81 9.74
N VAL A 100 -9.70 -12.67 9.25
CA VAL A 100 -8.51 -12.58 10.12
C VAL A 100 -7.61 -11.40 9.72
N TRP A 101 -7.10 -11.40 8.49
CA TRP A 101 -6.10 -10.41 8.07
C TRP A 101 -6.61 -8.98 8.16
N ASP A 102 -7.76 -8.69 7.55
CA ASP A 102 -8.26 -7.32 7.41
C ASP A 102 -8.56 -6.68 8.78
N GLU A 103 -9.11 -7.45 9.73
CA GLU A 103 -9.37 -6.99 11.09
C GLU A 103 -8.06 -6.69 11.83
N HIS A 104 -7.13 -7.64 11.87
CA HIS A 104 -5.86 -7.44 12.58
C HIS A 104 -5.00 -6.34 11.98
N PHE A 105 -5.01 -6.19 10.65
CA PHE A 105 -4.32 -5.09 9.99
C PHE A 105 -4.95 -3.74 10.34
N ARG A 106 -6.28 -3.65 10.36
CA ARG A 106 -7.00 -2.44 10.78
C ARG A 106 -6.67 -2.06 12.21
N ASP A 107 -6.71 -3.00 13.14
CA ASP A 107 -6.34 -2.77 14.54
C ASP A 107 -4.89 -2.32 14.68
N TYR A 108 -3.97 -2.94 13.94
CA TYR A 108 -2.57 -2.58 13.93
C TYR A 108 -2.35 -1.12 13.51
N VAL A 109 -2.91 -0.69 12.39
CA VAL A 109 -2.71 0.68 11.90
C VAL A 109 -3.45 1.72 12.76
N LYS A 110 -4.59 1.33 13.36
CA LYS A 110 -5.32 2.16 14.33
C LYS A 110 -4.47 2.44 15.56
N ASN A 111 -3.87 1.43 16.16
CA ASN A 111 -2.95 1.58 17.30
C ASN A 111 -1.76 2.48 16.97
N LEU A 112 -1.21 2.40 15.75
CA LEU A 112 -0.16 3.31 15.30
C LEU A 112 -0.65 4.75 15.19
N GLU A 113 -1.85 4.96 14.63
CA GLU A 113 -2.47 6.26 14.41
C GLU A 113 -2.81 7.00 15.71
N GLU A 114 -3.19 6.29 16.77
CA GLU A 114 -3.45 6.85 18.10
C GLU A 114 -2.21 7.57 18.67
N ASN A 115 -1.03 7.05 18.37
CA ASN A 115 0.23 7.61 18.87
C ASN A 115 0.81 8.67 17.91
N LYS A 116 0.72 8.45 16.61
CA LYS A 116 1.35 9.29 15.60
C LYS A 116 0.65 9.16 14.25
N PRO A 117 0.46 10.27 13.48
CA PRO A 117 -0.14 10.18 12.16
C PRO A 117 0.49 9.09 11.30
N THR A 118 -0.34 8.16 10.81
CA THR A 118 0.11 6.97 10.09
C THR A 118 -0.37 6.99 8.66
N ILE A 119 0.58 7.11 7.73
CA ILE A 119 0.34 7.02 6.29
C ILE A 119 0.47 5.56 5.88
N ILE A 120 -0.49 5.05 5.13
CA ILE A 120 -0.49 3.68 4.65
C ILE A 120 -0.42 3.68 3.12
N CYS A 121 0.39 2.82 2.53
CA CYS A 121 0.42 2.65 1.08
C CYS A 121 0.64 1.19 0.71
N GLY A 122 0.29 0.86 -0.53
CA GLY A 122 0.59 -0.47 -1.08
C GLY A 122 -0.56 -1.06 -1.85
N ASP A 123 -0.43 -2.36 -2.10
CA ASP A 123 -1.43 -3.18 -2.77
C ASP A 123 -2.42 -3.74 -1.73
N PHE A 124 -3.64 -3.24 -1.78
CA PHE A 124 -4.73 -3.70 -0.92
C PHE A 124 -5.52 -4.87 -1.52
N ASN A 125 -5.19 -5.27 -2.74
CA ASN A 125 -5.91 -6.34 -3.44
C ASN A 125 -7.43 -6.16 -3.41
N VAL A 126 -7.92 -4.93 -3.55
CA VAL A 126 -9.35 -4.60 -3.60
C VAL A 126 -9.63 -3.36 -4.44
N GLY A 127 -10.57 -3.45 -5.37
CA GLY A 127 -11.19 -2.30 -6.03
C GLY A 127 -12.34 -1.78 -5.16
N LYS A 128 -12.20 -0.59 -4.57
CA LYS A 128 -13.18 -0.06 -3.61
C LYS A 128 -14.54 0.18 -4.24
N GLU A 129 -14.57 0.93 -5.33
CA GLU A 129 -15.80 1.36 -6.01
C GLU A 129 -15.88 0.75 -7.41
N ASP A 130 -17.08 0.78 -8.01
CA ASP A 130 -17.29 0.31 -9.37
C ASP A 130 -16.41 1.05 -10.38
N ILE A 131 -16.16 2.34 -10.15
CA ILE A 131 -15.28 3.17 -10.97
C ILE A 131 -13.81 2.72 -10.93
N ASP A 132 -13.44 1.88 -9.96
CA ASP A 132 -12.09 1.37 -9.76
C ASP A 132 -11.82 0.07 -10.54
N VAL A 133 -12.84 -0.49 -11.18
CA VAL A 133 -12.78 -1.78 -11.87
C VAL A 133 -13.32 -1.66 -13.28
N TYR A 134 -12.58 -2.20 -14.26
CA TYR A 134 -13.08 -2.31 -15.62
C TYR A 134 -14.25 -3.31 -15.69
N LYS A 135 -15.42 -2.86 -16.17
CA LYS A 135 -16.64 -3.66 -16.27
C LYS A 135 -17.06 -4.31 -14.92
N PRO A 136 -17.38 -3.52 -13.90
CA PRO A 136 -17.64 -4.01 -12.55
C PRO A 136 -18.73 -5.08 -12.47
N ASP A 137 -19.80 -4.99 -13.28
CA ASP A 137 -20.91 -5.96 -13.28
C ASP A 137 -20.48 -7.37 -13.72
N GLU A 138 -19.40 -7.48 -14.51
CA GLU A 138 -18.86 -8.78 -14.91
C GLU A 138 -18.10 -9.47 -13.76
N TRP A 139 -17.55 -8.73 -12.79
CA TRP A 139 -16.60 -9.20 -11.80
C TRP A 139 -17.11 -9.22 -10.36
N ARG A 140 -18.12 -8.40 -10.02
CA ARG A 140 -18.68 -8.30 -8.68
C ARG A 140 -19.03 -9.69 -8.11
N ASN A 141 -18.48 -10.01 -6.93
CA ASN A 141 -18.65 -11.28 -6.21
C ASN A 141 -18.25 -12.56 -6.98
N LYS A 142 -17.45 -12.41 -8.05
CA LYS A 142 -16.99 -13.54 -8.88
C LYS A 142 -15.49 -13.78 -8.77
N CYS A 143 -14.70 -12.76 -8.44
CA CYS A 143 -13.26 -12.92 -8.34
C CYS A 143 -12.67 -12.11 -7.19
N ALA A 144 -11.49 -12.53 -6.75
CA ALA A 144 -10.70 -11.85 -5.74
C ALA A 144 -10.47 -10.38 -6.08
N GLY A 145 -10.51 -9.52 -5.08
CA GLY A 145 -10.31 -8.08 -5.22
C GLY A 145 -11.58 -7.30 -5.56
N PHE A 146 -12.72 -7.99 -5.76
CA PHE A 146 -14.00 -7.30 -5.99
C PHE A 146 -15.19 -8.06 -5.39
N LEU A 147 -14.97 -8.63 -4.20
CA LEU A 147 -16.01 -9.24 -3.38
C LEU A 147 -16.57 -8.19 -2.42
N ASP A 148 -17.85 -8.25 -2.12
CA ASP A 148 -18.50 -7.24 -1.29
C ASP A 148 -17.92 -7.18 0.13
N ASP A 149 -17.57 -8.33 0.71
CA ASP A 149 -16.93 -8.40 2.04
C ASP A 149 -15.49 -7.86 2.06
N GLU A 150 -14.69 -8.05 1.00
CA GLU A 150 -13.38 -7.38 0.87
C GLU A 150 -13.54 -5.86 0.82
N ARG A 151 -14.53 -5.37 0.08
CA ARG A 151 -14.85 -3.95 -0.06
C ARG A 151 -15.39 -3.37 1.25
N GLU A 152 -16.23 -4.11 1.97
CA GLU A 152 -16.73 -3.73 3.29
C GLU A 152 -15.58 -3.58 4.30
N ASN A 153 -14.69 -4.56 4.38
CA ASN A 153 -13.51 -4.47 5.25
C ASN A 153 -12.59 -3.30 4.91
N PHE A 154 -12.43 -2.99 3.63
CA PHE A 154 -11.67 -1.81 3.22
C PHE A 154 -12.39 -0.51 3.58
N ASN A 155 -13.73 -0.44 3.49
CA ASN A 155 -14.50 0.69 3.96
C ASN A 155 -14.39 0.86 5.48
N LEU A 156 -14.45 -0.23 6.26
CA LEU A 156 -14.22 -0.18 7.71
C LEU A 156 -12.84 0.39 8.07
N LEU A 157 -11.80 0.09 7.26
CA LEU A 157 -10.49 0.72 7.45
C LEU A 157 -10.55 2.24 7.18
N LEU A 158 -11.22 2.68 6.12
CA LEU A 158 -11.34 4.11 5.81
C LEU A 158 -12.17 4.84 6.87
N ASP A 159 -13.22 4.21 7.41
CA ASP A 159 -14.10 4.77 8.44
C ASP A 159 -13.37 5.04 9.78
N GLU A 160 -12.24 4.40 10.02
CA GLU A 160 -11.34 4.74 11.14
C GLU A 160 -10.63 6.10 10.95
N GLY A 161 -10.87 6.79 9.84
CA GLY A 161 -10.41 8.16 9.60
C GLY A 161 -9.34 8.34 8.53
N TRP A 162 -9.13 7.35 7.67
CA TRP A 162 -8.23 7.46 6.51
C TRP A 162 -8.95 7.94 5.25
N ILE A 163 -8.23 8.70 4.43
CA ILE A 163 -8.68 9.23 3.14
C ILE A 163 -7.95 8.52 2.01
N ASP A 164 -8.69 8.04 1.01
CA ASP A 164 -8.12 7.65 -0.29
C ASP A 164 -7.63 8.91 -1.03
N THR A 165 -6.33 9.13 -1.02
CA THR A 165 -5.73 10.36 -1.52
C THR A 165 -5.91 10.56 -3.02
N PHE A 166 -5.99 9.48 -3.82
CA PHE A 166 -6.23 9.61 -5.23
C PHE A 166 -7.64 10.13 -5.51
N ARG A 167 -8.65 9.61 -4.80
CA ARG A 167 -10.04 10.05 -4.96
C ARG A 167 -10.29 11.46 -4.42
N LEU A 168 -9.47 11.94 -3.49
CA LEU A 168 -9.53 13.35 -3.07
C LEU A 168 -9.35 14.32 -4.25
N PHE A 169 -8.47 14.01 -5.19
CA PHE A 169 -8.19 14.86 -6.37
C PHE A 169 -8.95 14.40 -7.63
N ASN A 170 -9.44 13.18 -7.67
CA ASN A 170 -10.00 12.54 -8.86
C ASN A 170 -11.30 11.79 -8.54
N LEU A 171 -12.22 12.43 -7.81
CA LEU A 171 -13.43 11.81 -7.24
C LEU A 171 -14.20 10.98 -8.26
N ASN A 172 -14.53 11.54 -9.42
CA ASN A 172 -15.36 10.92 -10.45
C ASN A 172 -14.59 10.58 -11.73
N LYS A 173 -13.25 10.52 -11.69
CA LYS A 173 -12.44 10.23 -12.87
C LYS A 173 -12.41 8.72 -13.13
N PRO A 174 -13.03 8.20 -14.21
CA PRO A 174 -13.03 6.78 -14.53
C PRO A 174 -11.71 6.35 -15.19
N ASN A 175 -11.56 5.04 -15.37
CA ASN A 175 -10.46 4.42 -16.12
C ASN A 175 -9.06 4.77 -15.57
N CYS A 176 -8.97 4.93 -14.26
CA CYS A 176 -7.71 5.19 -13.56
C CYS A 176 -7.32 3.93 -12.79
N TYR A 177 -6.53 3.08 -13.42
CA TYR A 177 -6.16 1.78 -12.90
C TYR A 177 -4.70 1.71 -12.51
N THR A 178 -4.36 0.78 -11.62
CA THR A 178 -2.99 0.55 -11.13
C THR A 178 -2.48 -0.84 -11.48
N TYR A 179 -3.38 -1.77 -11.80
CA TYR A 179 -3.11 -3.18 -12.09
C TYR A 179 -3.76 -3.65 -13.39
N TRP A 180 -3.04 -4.50 -14.15
CA TRP A 180 -3.51 -5.18 -15.36
C TRP A 180 -2.94 -6.59 -15.41
N ASP A 181 -3.78 -7.63 -15.51
CA ASP A 181 -3.33 -9.03 -15.55
C ASP A 181 -2.26 -9.25 -16.65
N GLN A 182 -1.05 -9.58 -16.20
CA GLN A 182 0.10 -9.79 -17.10
C GLN A 182 -0.04 -11.01 -18.02
N LYS A 183 -0.92 -11.96 -17.70
CA LYS A 183 -1.20 -13.11 -18.58
C LYS A 183 -1.86 -12.67 -19.89
N LEU A 184 -2.45 -11.48 -19.89
CA LEU A 184 -3.15 -10.89 -21.03
C LEU A 184 -2.60 -9.48 -21.31
N PRO A 185 -1.40 -9.35 -21.92
CA PRO A 185 -0.70 -8.05 -22.05
C PRO A 185 -1.47 -6.98 -22.83
N TYR A 186 -2.48 -7.37 -23.60
CA TYR A 186 -3.35 -6.43 -24.28
C TYR A 186 -4.25 -5.64 -23.34
N LEU A 187 -4.49 -6.14 -22.12
CA LEU A 187 -5.35 -5.48 -21.13
C LEU A 187 -4.77 -4.12 -20.74
N ARG A 188 -3.44 -4.04 -20.51
CA ARG A 188 -2.80 -2.75 -20.21
C ARG A 188 -2.81 -1.81 -21.41
N LYS A 189 -2.58 -2.32 -22.63
CA LYS A 189 -2.64 -1.52 -23.88
C LYS A 189 -4.03 -0.94 -24.15
N THR A 190 -5.09 -1.64 -23.74
CA THR A 190 -6.49 -1.24 -23.91
C THR A 190 -7.08 -0.62 -22.65
N ASN A 191 -6.26 -0.42 -21.63
CA ASN A 191 -6.61 0.12 -20.30
C ASN A 191 -7.80 -0.60 -19.65
N ARG A 192 -7.76 -1.93 -19.62
CA ARG A 192 -8.76 -2.79 -18.97
C ARG A 192 -8.17 -3.32 -17.67
N GLY A 193 -8.17 -2.50 -16.65
CA GLY A 193 -7.47 -2.76 -15.40
C GLY A 193 -8.32 -2.51 -14.16
N TRP A 194 -7.66 -2.52 -13.03
CA TRP A 194 -8.25 -2.31 -11.72
C TRP A 194 -7.37 -1.35 -10.92
N ARG A 195 -7.97 -0.53 -10.07
CA ARG A 195 -7.25 0.28 -9.09
C ARG A 195 -7.31 -0.44 -7.75
N ILE A 196 -6.21 -1.06 -7.35
CA ILE A 196 -6.07 -1.86 -6.14
C ILE A 196 -4.88 -1.41 -5.27
N ASP A 197 -4.11 -0.44 -5.74
CA ASP A 197 -3.02 0.20 -5.00
C ASP A 197 -3.46 1.58 -4.52
N TYR A 198 -3.16 1.91 -3.26
CA TYR A 198 -3.62 3.13 -2.61
C TYR A 198 -2.54 3.81 -1.79
N PHE A 199 -2.68 5.13 -1.62
CA PHE A 199 -2.18 5.89 -0.49
C PHE A 199 -3.35 6.32 0.37
N LEU A 200 -3.33 5.90 1.63
CA LEU A 200 -4.30 6.28 2.66
C LEU A 200 -3.62 7.22 3.65
N VAL A 201 -4.20 8.38 3.86
CA VAL A 201 -3.65 9.42 4.74
C VAL A 201 -4.71 9.76 5.78
N PRO A 202 -4.35 9.90 7.08
CA PRO A 202 -5.30 10.33 8.09
C PRO A 202 -5.94 11.68 7.74
N SER A 203 -7.23 11.83 7.97
CA SER A 203 -8.00 13.05 7.66
C SER A 203 -7.39 14.32 8.27
N LYS A 204 -6.77 14.20 9.46
CA LYS A 204 -6.02 15.32 10.09
C LYS A 204 -4.82 15.83 9.29
N LEU A 205 -4.36 15.08 8.28
CA LEU A 205 -3.29 15.49 7.38
C LEU A 205 -3.79 15.92 5.99
N GLU A 206 -5.08 15.90 5.72
CA GLU A 206 -5.68 16.22 4.41
C GLU A 206 -5.13 17.52 3.81
N THR A 207 -5.12 18.60 4.58
CA THR A 207 -4.64 19.92 4.15
C THR A 207 -3.14 19.97 3.79
N LYS A 208 -2.39 18.92 4.12
CA LYS A 208 -0.98 18.79 3.78
C LYS A 208 -0.74 18.01 2.50
N ILE A 209 -1.73 17.31 1.99
CA ILE A 209 -1.63 16.57 0.74
C ILE A 209 -1.54 17.58 -0.40
N VAL A 210 -0.47 17.49 -1.20
CA VAL A 210 -0.25 18.36 -2.35
C VAL A 210 -0.73 17.70 -3.63
N ASN A 211 -0.47 16.39 -3.77
CA ASN A 211 -0.81 15.65 -4.97
C ASN A 211 -0.83 14.13 -4.70
N SER A 212 -1.65 13.41 -5.47
CA SER A 212 -1.67 11.95 -5.51
C SER A 212 -1.89 11.50 -6.94
N LYS A 213 -0.98 10.68 -7.48
CA LYS A 213 -0.97 10.29 -8.89
C LYS A 213 -0.79 8.79 -9.08
N ILE A 214 -1.32 8.32 -10.20
CA ILE A 214 -1.08 7.01 -10.79
C ILE A 214 -0.19 7.21 -12.02
N HIS A 215 0.82 6.35 -12.24
CA HIS A 215 1.82 6.46 -13.31
C HIS A 215 1.72 5.27 -14.28
N PRO A 216 0.64 5.17 -15.09
CA PRO A 216 0.40 4.01 -15.95
C PRO A 216 1.42 3.85 -17.07
N GLU A 217 2.17 4.90 -17.40
CA GLU A 217 3.23 4.93 -18.39
C GLU A 217 4.50 4.20 -17.94
N ILE A 218 4.71 4.01 -16.63
CA ILE A 218 5.88 3.31 -16.10
C ILE A 218 5.64 1.82 -16.16
N MET A 219 6.49 1.15 -16.92
CA MET A 219 6.41 -0.29 -17.19
C MET A 219 7.40 -1.07 -16.33
N GLY A 220 7.27 -2.41 -16.31
CA GLY A 220 8.18 -3.33 -15.61
C GLY A 220 7.48 -4.26 -14.62
N SER A 221 6.19 -4.04 -14.38
CA SER A 221 5.31 -4.87 -13.55
C SER A 221 3.91 -4.91 -14.15
N ASP A 222 3.06 -5.81 -13.71
CA ASP A 222 1.62 -5.81 -13.94
C ASP A 222 0.89 -4.70 -13.14
N HIS A 223 1.55 -4.12 -12.15
CA HIS A 223 1.15 -2.87 -11.52
C HIS A 223 1.91 -1.68 -12.12
N CYS A 224 1.39 -0.48 -11.91
CA CYS A 224 2.13 0.76 -12.13
C CYS A 224 2.39 1.47 -10.81
N PRO A 225 3.45 2.30 -10.71
CA PRO A 225 3.69 3.08 -9.51
C PRO A 225 2.57 4.08 -9.25
N ILE A 226 2.31 4.31 -7.97
CA ILE A 226 1.53 5.44 -7.47
C ILE A 226 2.42 6.38 -6.67
N SER A 227 2.09 7.65 -6.58
CA SER A 227 2.85 8.61 -5.80
C SER A 227 1.98 9.54 -4.98
N LEU A 228 2.50 9.90 -3.81
CA LEU A 228 1.92 10.87 -2.89
C LEU A 228 2.93 11.97 -2.61
N GLU A 229 2.49 13.22 -2.70
CA GLU A 229 3.27 14.39 -2.32
C GLU A 229 2.61 15.07 -1.12
N ILE A 230 3.39 15.21 -0.02
CA ILE A 230 2.94 15.84 1.22
C ILE A 230 3.85 17.02 1.54
N ARG A 231 3.25 18.16 1.91
CA ARG A 231 3.97 19.36 2.31
C ARG A 231 4.72 19.14 3.60
N LYS A 232 6.04 19.38 3.58
CA LYS A 232 6.85 19.44 4.81
C LYS A 232 6.39 20.61 5.69
N ARG A 233 6.28 20.43 7.01
CA ARG A 233 6.14 21.57 7.93
C ARG A 233 7.33 22.51 7.72
N LYS A 234 7.10 23.77 7.34
CA LYS A 234 8.07 24.83 7.62
C LYS A 234 8.10 24.98 9.14
N PHE A 235 9.19 24.62 9.80
CA PHE A 235 9.45 25.08 11.16
C PHE A 235 9.61 26.59 11.09
N ASN A 236 8.63 27.35 11.55
CA ASN A 236 8.83 28.74 11.88
C ASN A 236 9.77 28.72 13.10
N VAL A 237 11.04 29.00 12.84
CA VAL A 237 11.97 29.34 13.93
C VAL A 237 11.46 30.67 14.48
N ILE A 238 10.73 30.58 15.58
CA ILE A 238 10.43 31.77 16.40
C ILE A 238 11.81 32.20 16.94
N LYS A 239 12.44 33.18 16.30
CA LYS A 239 13.56 33.89 16.90
C LYS A 239 12.99 34.62 18.11
N SER A 240 13.25 34.12 19.31
CA SER A 240 13.08 34.90 20.51
C SER A 240 14.11 36.04 20.45
N THR A 241 13.65 37.23 20.13
CA THR A 241 14.40 38.46 20.40
C THR A 241 14.39 38.65 21.90
N GLN A 242 15.56 38.50 22.53
CA GLN A 242 15.87 39.08 23.84
C GLN A 242 16.04 40.56 23.68
#